data_ddf61845d171e141997d9e3f27b7fce4
#
_entry.id   ddf61845d171e141997d9e3f27b7fce4
#
_cell.length_a   1.000
_cell.length_b   1.000
_cell.length_c   1.000
_cell.angle_alpha   90.00
_cell.angle_beta   90.00
_cell.angle_gamma   90.00
#
_symmetry.space_group_name_H-M   'P 1'
#
loop_
_entity.id
_entity.type
_entity.pdbx_description
1 polymer ?
#
loop_
_entity_poly.entity_id
_entity_poly.type
_entity_poly.pdbx_seq_one_letter_code
_entity_poly.pdbx_strand_id
1 'polypeptide(L)'
;MPKMKNSILKFTAIFGLTTVLLNSCGGPKDNPPLVYFPDMYFPVAYDPLMKAKDAYSDHENEIPAFVAHNGATGLSPVEGTVPQNKDGIVSEETLPKNVDEYNAGYDASKLIKESPLNPKNLEKDLARGKILFDHTCSACHGTGGDGQGPIVKSGAYSGVPNYADRDITIGSIHYVLTNGRNAMGSYAGQLNVGDRWRVALYVYNTFKAPTATAAPDAAALATTEKTSTAPAAAEAKTNAK
;
A
#
# COMPACT_ATOMS: atom_id res chain seq x y z
N MET A 1 -54.23 -26.98 -46.37
CA MET A 1 -53.07 -27.19 -45.51
C MET A 1 -51.69 -26.93 -46.14
N PRO A 2 -51.45 -26.60 -47.40
CA PRO A 2 -50.09 -26.31 -47.91
C PRO A 2 -49.54 -24.91 -47.55
N LYS A 3 -50.40 -23.90 -47.35
CA LYS A 3 -49.97 -22.52 -47.06
C LYS A 3 -49.27 -22.34 -45.72
N MET A 4 -49.58 -23.14 -44.69
CA MET A 4 -49.01 -23.09 -43.35
C MET A 4 -47.59 -23.67 -43.30
N LYS A 5 -47.33 -24.76 -44.07
CA LYS A 5 -45.96 -25.33 -44.18
C LYS A 5 -44.96 -24.36 -44.82
N ASN A 6 -45.37 -23.61 -45.85
CA ASN A 6 -44.51 -22.62 -46.49
C ASN A 6 -44.21 -21.41 -45.60
N SER A 7 -45.15 -21.04 -44.70
CA SER A 7 -44.97 -19.95 -43.76
C SER A 7 -43.97 -20.36 -42.66
N ILE A 8 -44.09 -21.56 -42.10
CA ILE A 8 -43.15 -22.10 -41.09
C ILE A 8 -41.74 -22.22 -41.69
N LEU A 9 -41.61 -22.68 -42.93
CA LEU A 9 -40.31 -22.80 -43.60
C LEU A 9 -39.65 -21.43 -43.80
N LYS A 10 -40.43 -20.39 -44.10
CA LYS A 10 -39.93 -19.02 -44.22
C LYS A 10 -39.48 -18.45 -42.87
N PHE A 11 -40.24 -18.69 -41.80
CA PHE A 11 -39.88 -18.25 -40.46
C PHE A 11 -38.59 -18.96 -39.93
N THR A 12 -38.45 -20.25 -40.16
CA THR A 12 -37.22 -20.98 -39.80
C THR A 12 -35.99 -20.52 -40.60
N ALA A 13 -36.18 -20.21 -41.89
CA ALA A 13 -35.10 -19.69 -42.73
C ALA A 13 -34.67 -18.27 -42.30
N ILE A 14 -35.61 -17.39 -41.98
CA ILE A 14 -35.33 -16.05 -41.50
C ILE A 14 -34.65 -16.11 -40.11
N PHE A 15 -35.15 -16.94 -39.21
CA PHE A 15 -34.55 -17.13 -37.88
C PHE A 15 -33.13 -17.72 -37.96
N GLY A 16 -32.92 -18.71 -38.84
CA GLY A 16 -31.59 -19.25 -39.08
C GLY A 16 -30.61 -18.23 -39.66
N LEU A 17 -31.09 -17.40 -40.62
CA LEU A 17 -30.26 -16.32 -41.17
C LEU A 17 -29.91 -15.25 -40.12
N THR A 18 -30.87 -14.90 -39.26
CA THR A 18 -30.65 -13.90 -38.18
C THR A 18 -29.64 -14.43 -37.14
N THR A 19 -29.71 -15.72 -36.77
CA THR A 19 -28.76 -16.33 -35.87
C THR A 19 -27.35 -16.36 -36.45
N VAL A 20 -27.17 -16.62 -37.73
CA VAL A 20 -25.86 -16.57 -38.40
C VAL A 20 -25.31 -15.13 -38.44
N LEU A 21 -26.16 -14.16 -38.72
CA LEU A 21 -25.73 -12.74 -38.73
C LEU A 21 -25.36 -12.22 -37.35
N LEU A 22 -26.04 -12.66 -36.28
CA LEU A 22 -25.72 -12.26 -34.90
C LEU A 22 -24.42 -12.90 -34.38
N ASN A 23 -24.01 -14.05 -34.90
CA ASN A 23 -22.71 -14.65 -34.55
C ASN A 23 -21.53 -14.05 -35.35
N SER A 24 -21.75 -13.19 -36.30
CA SER A 24 -20.71 -12.55 -37.11
C SER A 24 -19.85 -11.55 -36.33
N CYS A 25 -20.27 -11.13 -35.11
CA CYS A 25 -19.51 -10.19 -34.30
C CYS A 25 -18.43 -10.85 -33.43
N GLY A 26 -18.37 -12.18 -33.36
CA GLY A 26 -17.30 -12.93 -32.71
C GLY A 26 -16.18 -13.24 -33.70
N GLY A 27 -15.36 -12.26 -34.04
CA GLY A 27 -14.17 -12.51 -34.86
C GLY A 27 -13.16 -13.41 -34.16
N PRO A 28 -12.34 -14.17 -34.89
CA PRO A 28 -11.21 -14.88 -34.28
C PRO A 28 -10.29 -13.89 -33.56
N LYS A 29 -9.67 -14.34 -32.50
CA LYS A 29 -8.73 -13.52 -31.66
C LYS A 29 -7.56 -12.94 -32.48
N ASP A 30 -7.32 -13.44 -33.67
CA ASP A 30 -6.26 -13.02 -34.60
C ASP A 30 -6.65 -11.85 -35.51
N ASN A 31 -7.89 -11.37 -35.42
CA ASN A 31 -8.31 -10.21 -36.18
C ASN A 31 -7.79 -8.90 -35.55
N PRO A 32 -7.48 -7.89 -36.38
CA PRO A 32 -7.10 -6.58 -35.85
C PRO A 32 -8.18 -6.03 -34.92
N PRO A 33 -7.78 -5.32 -33.86
CA PRO A 33 -8.72 -4.77 -32.89
C PRO A 33 -9.71 -3.84 -33.55
N LEU A 34 -10.96 -3.84 -33.06
CA LEU A 34 -12.05 -2.98 -33.57
C LEU A 34 -11.76 -1.48 -33.38
N VAL A 35 -10.79 -1.16 -32.55
CA VAL A 35 -10.34 0.23 -32.30
C VAL A 35 -9.12 0.50 -33.16
N TYR A 36 -9.23 1.53 -33.99
CA TYR A 36 -8.12 1.99 -34.82
C TYR A 36 -7.07 2.66 -33.93
N PHE A 37 -5.87 2.13 -33.93
CA PHE A 37 -4.78 2.54 -33.02
C PHE A 37 -5.19 2.55 -31.54
N PRO A 38 -5.36 1.37 -30.91
CA PRO A 38 -5.70 1.29 -29.49
C PRO A 38 -4.61 1.82 -28.58
N ASP A 39 -3.37 2.00 -29.08
CA ASP A 39 -2.19 2.44 -28.33
C ASP A 39 -2.10 1.73 -26.96
N MET A 40 -2.03 2.52 -25.88
CA MET A 40 -2.04 2.01 -24.50
C MET A 40 -3.43 2.13 -23.86
N TYR A 41 -4.49 1.95 -24.64
CA TYR A 41 -5.83 1.87 -24.10
C TYR A 41 -5.95 0.77 -23.04
N PHE A 42 -5.22 -0.32 -23.28
CA PHE A 42 -4.96 -1.36 -22.30
C PHE A 42 -3.43 -1.44 -22.09
N PRO A 43 -2.96 -1.50 -20.85
CA PRO A 43 -1.54 -1.62 -20.59
C PRO A 43 -1.02 -2.96 -21.14
N VAL A 44 0.00 -2.90 -22.01
CA VAL A 44 0.66 -4.11 -22.53
C VAL A 44 1.65 -4.68 -21.52
N ALA A 45 2.29 -3.80 -20.74
CA ALA A 45 3.21 -4.19 -19.69
C ALA A 45 2.45 -4.43 -18.37
N TYR A 46 2.90 -5.42 -17.61
CA TYR A 46 2.34 -5.71 -16.30
C TYR A 46 2.90 -4.74 -15.27
N ASP A 47 2.00 -4.18 -14.44
CA ASP A 47 2.45 -3.48 -13.25
C ASP A 47 2.97 -4.50 -12.22
N PRO A 48 4.10 -4.21 -11.57
CA PRO A 48 4.61 -5.06 -10.51
C PRO A 48 3.57 -5.25 -9.41
N LEU A 49 3.39 -6.49 -8.94
CA LEU A 49 2.47 -6.84 -7.86
C LEU A 49 0.97 -6.68 -8.19
N MET A 50 0.61 -6.44 -9.44
CA MET A 50 -0.79 -6.48 -9.88
C MET A 50 -1.35 -7.90 -9.70
N LYS A 51 -2.62 -8.01 -9.32
CA LYS A 51 -3.28 -9.32 -9.23
C LYS A 51 -3.43 -9.92 -10.62
N ALA A 52 -3.19 -11.22 -10.75
CA ALA A 52 -3.23 -11.92 -12.04
C ALA A 52 -4.55 -11.71 -12.80
N LYS A 53 -5.70 -11.77 -12.11
CA LYS A 53 -7.03 -11.57 -12.71
C LYS A 53 -7.28 -10.16 -13.21
N ASP A 54 -6.58 -9.17 -12.66
CA ASP A 54 -6.74 -7.75 -12.97
C ASP A 54 -5.63 -7.27 -13.92
N ALA A 55 -4.65 -8.13 -14.22
CA ALA A 55 -3.50 -7.80 -15.05
C ALA A 55 -3.79 -7.78 -16.55
N TYR A 56 -4.90 -8.39 -16.96
CA TYR A 56 -5.26 -8.57 -18.36
C TYR A 56 -6.70 -8.14 -18.61
N SER A 57 -6.91 -7.48 -19.72
CA SER A 57 -8.26 -7.30 -20.25
C SER A 57 -8.71 -8.58 -20.99
N ASP A 58 -10.01 -8.82 -21.07
CA ASP A 58 -10.58 -9.96 -21.79
C ASP A 58 -10.26 -9.96 -23.31
N HIS A 59 -9.58 -8.91 -23.78
CA HIS A 59 -9.28 -8.68 -25.19
C HIS A 59 -7.83 -8.96 -25.56
N GLU A 60 -6.98 -9.33 -24.59
CA GLU A 60 -5.57 -9.58 -24.81
C GLU A 60 -5.20 -11.04 -24.50
N ASN A 61 -3.97 -11.39 -24.80
CA ASN A 61 -3.40 -12.73 -24.70
C ASN A 61 -3.74 -13.46 -23.39
N GLU A 62 -3.75 -14.76 -23.42
CA GLU A 62 -3.93 -15.60 -22.23
C GLU A 62 -2.92 -15.24 -21.14
N ILE A 63 -3.39 -15.21 -19.90
CA ILE A 63 -2.54 -14.95 -18.73
C ILE A 63 -1.44 -16.04 -18.71
N PRO A 64 -0.14 -15.67 -18.70
CA PRO A 64 0.93 -16.65 -18.60
C PRO A 64 0.75 -17.57 -17.38
N ALA A 65 1.02 -18.85 -17.56
CA ALA A 65 0.79 -19.87 -16.52
C ALA A 65 1.49 -19.53 -15.19
N PHE A 66 2.67 -18.93 -15.23
CA PHE A 66 3.38 -18.54 -13.99
C PHE A 66 2.67 -17.43 -13.23
N VAL A 67 2.05 -16.48 -13.92
CA VAL A 67 1.27 -15.39 -13.30
C VAL A 67 0.00 -15.95 -12.70
N ALA A 68 -0.70 -16.82 -13.43
CA ALA A 68 -1.91 -17.47 -12.94
C ALA A 68 -1.64 -18.34 -11.70
N HIS A 69 -0.47 -19.02 -11.67
CA HIS A 69 -0.08 -19.86 -10.55
C HIS A 69 0.30 -19.05 -9.30
N ASN A 70 1.00 -17.94 -9.47
CA ASN A 70 1.47 -17.11 -8.36
C ASN A 70 0.41 -16.08 -7.87
N GLY A 71 -0.68 -15.91 -8.61
CA GLY A 71 -1.73 -14.95 -8.30
C GLY A 71 -1.33 -13.48 -8.43
N ALA A 72 -0.09 -13.20 -8.87
CA ALA A 72 0.45 -11.87 -9.08
C ALA A 72 1.41 -11.86 -10.27
N THR A 73 1.65 -10.68 -10.85
CA THR A 73 2.53 -10.49 -12.01
C THR A 73 4.02 -10.58 -11.67
N GLY A 74 4.38 -10.42 -10.39
CA GLY A 74 5.76 -10.62 -9.92
C GLY A 74 6.06 -12.09 -9.63
N LEU A 75 7.28 -12.53 -9.94
CA LEU A 75 7.77 -13.83 -9.52
C LEU A 75 8.08 -13.80 -8.03
N SER A 76 7.69 -14.86 -7.32
CA SER A 76 8.11 -15.06 -5.94
C SER A 76 9.63 -15.29 -5.88
N PRO A 77 10.31 -14.77 -4.84
CA PRO A 77 11.72 -15.12 -4.61
C PRO A 77 11.90 -16.64 -4.50
N VAL A 78 13.09 -17.10 -4.79
CA VAL A 78 13.44 -18.52 -4.58
C VAL A 78 13.30 -18.87 -3.10
N GLU A 79 12.76 -20.03 -2.81
CA GLU A 79 12.61 -20.51 -1.43
C GLU A 79 13.94 -20.45 -0.68
N GLY A 80 13.92 -19.98 0.56
CA GLY A 80 15.11 -19.76 1.38
C GLY A 80 15.84 -18.43 1.12
N THR A 81 15.34 -17.58 0.22
CA THR A 81 15.90 -16.24 0.02
C THR A 81 15.68 -15.38 1.26
N VAL A 82 16.77 -14.87 1.84
CA VAL A 82 16.74 -13.93 2.97
C VAL A 82 16.72 -12.50 2.43
N PRO A 83 15.65 -11.72 2.69
CA PRO A 83 15.57 -10.34 2.22
C PRO A 83 16.63 -9.47 2.93
N GLN A 84 17.34 -8.67 2.16
CA GLN A 84 18.32 -7.71 2.69
C GLN A 84 17.65 -6.36 2.92
N ASN A 85 17.70 -5.87 4.14
CA ASN A 85 17.28 -4.51 4.48
C ASN A 85 18.30 -3.84 5.41
N LYS A 86 18.23 -2.51 5.50
CA LYS A 86 19.21 -1.71 6.27
C LYS A 86 19.21 -2.00 7.77
N ASP A 87 18.11 -2.48 8.28
CA ASP A 87 17.92 -2.73 9.72
C ASP A 87 18.19 -4.20 10.08
N GLY A 88 18.39 -5.08 9.09
CA GLY A 88 18.61 -6.52 9.30
C GLY A 88 17.37 -7.26 9.84
N ILE A 89 16.20 -6.63 9.79
CA ILE A 89 14.95 -7.21 10.30
C ILE A 89 14.31 -8.03 9.20
N VAL A 90 14.20 -9.33 9.41
CA VAL A 90 13.43 -10.22 8.53
C VAL A 90 11.99 -10.19 9.03
N SER A 91 11.06 -9.81 8.16
CA SER A 91 9.63 -9.92 8.47
C SER A 91 9.15 -11.31 8.09
N GLU A 92 8.79 -12.09 9.09
CA GLU A 92 8.12 -13.39 8.93
C GLU A 92 6.59 -13.24 9.04
N GLU A 93 6.09 -12.02 9.06
CA GLU A 93 4.67 -11.75 9.26
C GLU A 93 3.86 -12.21 8.05
N THR A 94 3.09 -13.25 8.26
CA THR A 94 2.03 -13.65 7.33
C THR A 94 0.79 -12.82 7.59
N LEU A 95 0.13 -12.35 6.52
CA LEU A 95 -1.14 -11.64 6.64
C LEU A 95 -2.20 -12.59 7.23
N PRO A 96 -2.94 -12.15 8.26
CA PRO A 96 -4.02 -12.97 8.82
C PRO A 96 -5.12 -13.17 7.76
N LYS A 97 -5.59 -14.40 7.63
CA LYS A 97 -6.57 -14.80 6.62
C LYS A 97 -8.02 -14.54 7.07
N ASN A 98 -8.23 -14.47 8.36
CA ASN A 98 -9.54 -14.29 8.97
C ASN A 98 -9.44 -13.49 10.29
N VAL A 99 -10.60 -13.17 10.86
CA VAL A 99 -10.70 -12.36 12.10
C VAL A 99 -10.10 -13.07 13.32
N ASP A 100 -10.21 -14.39 13.39
CA ASP A 100 -9.70 -15.16 14.53
C ASP A 100 -8.18 -15.19 14.52
N GLU A 101 -7.56 -15.41 13.35
CA GLU A 101 -6.11 -15.29 13.17
C GLU A 101 -5.62 -13.87 13.48
N TYR A 102 -6.37 -12.84 13.05
CA TYR A 102 -6.05 -11.46 13.36
C TYR A 102 -6.04 -11.22 14.88
N ASN A 103 -7.07 -11.66 15.59
CA ASN A 103 -7.18 -11.45 17.04
C ASN A 103 -6.11 -12.23 17.78
N ALA A 104 -5.86 -13.47 17.41
CA ALA A 104 -4.78 -14.28 17.99
C ALA A 104 -3.40 -13.64 17.78
N GLY A 105 -3.12 -13.14 16.57
CA GLY A 105 -1.88 -12.42 16.26
C GLY A 105 -1.76 -11.10 17.02
N TYR A 106 -2.85 -10.36 17.16
CA TYR A 106 -2.88 -9.14 17.96
C TYR A 106 -2.57 -9.40 19.44
N ASP A 107 -3.17 -10.44 20.03
CA ASP A 107 -2.93 -10.80 21.43
C ASP A 107 -1.49 -11.33 21.63
N ALA A 108 -0.98 -12.13 20.70
CA ALA A 108 0.40 -12.55 20.71
C ALA A 108 1.37 -11.36 20.60
N SER A 109 1.06 -10.36 19.78
CA SER A 109 1.89 -9.16 19.61
C SER A 109 2.01 -8.31 20.88
N LYS A 110 1.03 -8.37 21.80
CA LYS A 110 1.13 -7.70 23.10
C LYS A 110 2.24 -8.23 24.00
N LEU A 111 2.70 -9.45 23.74
CA LEU A 111 3.84 -10.04 24.48
C LEU A 111 5.17 -9.43 24.05
N ILE A 112 5.24 -8.80 22.90
CA ILE A 112 6.44 -8.16 22.36
C ILE A 112 6.56 -6.77 23.00
N LYS A 113 7.47 -6.63 23.93
CA LYS A 113 7.72 -5.38 24.68
C LYS A 113 8.95 -4.61 24.19
N GLU A 114 9.79 -5.25 23.39
CA GLU A 114 11.03 -4.68 22.88
C GLU A 114 11.01 -4.64 21.35
N SER A 115 11.68 -3.64 20.80
CA SER A 115 11.84 -3.51 19.34
C SER A 115 13.04 -4.35 18.88
N PRO A 116 12.98 -4.98 17.69
CA PRO A 116 14.14 -5.66 17.10
C PRO A 116 15.21 -4.70 16.56
N LEU A 117 14.97 -3.38 16.62
CA LEU A 117 15.94 -2.37 16.21
C LEU A 117 17.17 -2.38 17.15
N ASN A 118 18.32 -1.97 16.60
CA ASN A 118 19.56 -1.94 17.39
C ASN A 118 19.48 -0.87 18.51
N PRO A 119 19.56 -1.25 19.80
CA PRO A 119 19.44 -0.32 20.91
C PRO A 119 20.47 0.83 20.89
N LYS A 120 21.62 0.63 20.25
CA LYS A 120 22.64 1.68 20.10
C LYS A 120 22.18 2.87 19.23
N ASN A 121 21.14 2.67 18.43
CA ASN A 121 20.59 3.68 17.54
C ASN A 121 19.29 4.31 18.09
N LEU A 122 18.94 4.06 19.34
CA LEU A 122 17.66 4.43 19.94
C LEU A 122 17.28 5.90 19.68
N GLU A 123 18.20 6.82 19.90
CA GLU A 123 17.94 8.25 19.69
C GLU A 123 17.61 8.58 18.24
N LYS A 124 18.36 8.03 17.29
CA LYS A 124 18.10 8.20 15.84
C LYS A 124 16.79 7.56 15.43
N ASP A 125 16.48 6.41 15.99
CA ASP A 125 15.26 5.67 15.69
C ASP A 125 14.04 6.40 16.25
N LEU A 126 14.11 6.99 17.45
CA LEU A 126 13.07 7.83 18.02
C LEU A 126 12.88 9.11 17.21
N ALA A 127 13.96 9.80 16.81
CA ALA A 127 13.87 10.98 15.97
C ALA A 127 13.23 10.69 14.62
N ARG A 128 13.61 9.57 13.97
CA ARG A 128 12.98 9.12 12.71
C ARG A 128 11.52 8.73 12.93
N GLY A 129 11.22 8.00 14.02
CA GLY A 129 9.85 7.63 14.39
C GLY A 129 8.95 8.84 14.59
N LYS A 130 9.47 9.90 15.23
CA LYS A 130 8.77 11.17 15.39
C LYS A 130 8.41 11.82 14.05
N ILE A 131 9.38 11.93 13.14
CA ILE A 131 9.16 12.52 11.81
C ILE A 131 8.06 11.75 11.08
N LEU A 132 8.14 10.42 11.08
CA LEU A 132 7.14 9.57 10.43
C LEU A 132 5.75 9.72 11.07
N PHE A 133 5.70 9.77 12.40
CA PHE A 133 4.45 9.97 13.13
C PHE A 133 3.83 11.33 12.80
N ASP A 134 4.61 12.40 12.82
CA ASP A 134 4.13 13.74 12.54
C ASP A 134 3.58 13.87 11.12
N HIS A 135 4.23 13.25 10.15
CA HIS A 135 3.79 13.32 8.75
C HIS A 135 2.63 12.38 8.40
N THR A 136 2.52 11.24 9.07
CA THR A 136 1.61 10.17 8.62
C THR A 136 0.47 9.93 9.60
N CYS A 137 0.72 10.02 10.90
CA CYS A 137 -0.19 9.56 11.95
C CYS A 137 -0.93 10.71 12.65
N SER A 138 -0.24 11.86 12.82
CA SER A 138 -0.74 12.98 13.62
C SER A 138 -2.04 13.59 13.07
N ALA A 139 -2.31 13.43 11.78
CA ALA A 139 -3.53 13.91 11.14
C ALA A 139 -4.81 13.37 11.83
N CYS A 140 -4.77 12.12 12.29
CA CYS A 140 -5.86 11.48 13.04
C CYS A 140 -5.55 11.45 14.53
N HIS A 141 -4.32 11.02 14.91
CA HIS A 141 -3.96 10.77 16.31
C HIS A 141 -3.58 12.02 17.12
N GLY A 142 -3.42 13.17 16.45
CA GLY A 142 -2.90 14.39 17.09
C GLY A 142 -1.40 14.32 17.37
N THR A 143 -0.75 15.46 17.48
CA THR A 143 0.70 15.53 17.80
C THR A 143 0.98 15.10 19.25
N GLY A 144 -0.01 15.18 20.13
CA GLY A 144 0.04 14.69 21.51
C GLY A 144 -0.39 13.24 21.69
N GLY A 145 -0.78 12.54 20.63
CA GLY A 145 -1.26 11.14 20.72
C GLY A 145 -2.62 11.02 21.43
N ASP A 146 -3.35 12.10 21.57
CA ASP A 146 -4.63 12.24 22.28
C ASP A 146 -5.86 11.84 21.44
N GLY A 147 -5.64 11.46 20.18
CA GLY A 147 -6.69 11.15 19.24
C GLY A 147 -7.45 12.36 18.70
N GLN A 148 -6.93 13.58 18.91
CA GLN A 148 -7.54 14.84 18.52
C GLN A 148 -6.76 15.52 17.37
N GLY A 149 -6.46 14.75 16.33
CA GLY A 149 -5.84 15.30 15.11
C GLY A 149 -6.79 16.19 14.31
N PRO A 150 -6.27 16.97 13.35
CA PRO A 150 -7.08 17.87 12.52
C PRO A 150 -8.30 17.21 11.87
N ILE A 151 -8.17 15.97 11.42
CA ILE A 151 -9.26 15.22 10.79
C ILE A 151 -10.39 14.93 11.81
N VAL A 152 -10.02 14.60 13.05
CA VAL A 152 -11.00 14.35 14.12
C VAL A 152 -11.67 15.67 14.55
N LYS A 153 -10.89 16.73 14.72
CA LYS A 153 -11.40 18.07 15.08
C LYS A 153 -12.33 18.66 14.03
N SER A 154 -12.13 18.32 12.76
CA SER A 154 -13.05 18.74 11.68
C SER A 154 -14.38 17.99 11.67
N GLY A 155 -14.51 16.94 12.48
CA GLY A 155 -15.69 16.07 12.48
C GLY A 155 -15.75 15.08 11.31
N ALA A 156 -14.73 15.03 10.45
CA ALA A 156 -14.68 14.10 9.32
C ALA A 156 -14.48 12.64 9.77
N TYR A 157 -13.90 12.44 10.96
CA TYR A 157 -13.74 11.13 11.57
C TYR A 157 -13.85 11.21 13.09
N SER A 158 -14.29 10.10 13.72
CA SER A 158 -14.41 10.00 15.17
C SER A 158 -13.91 8.64 15.68
N GLY A 159 -13.65 8.55 16.99
CA GLY A 159 -13.29 7.29 17.63
C GLY A 159 -11.80 6.95 17.55
N VAL A 160 -10.95 7.91 17.22
CA VAL A 160 -9.49 7.73 17.32
C VAL A 160 -9.11 7.70 18.81
N PRO A 161 -8.46 6.62 19.28
CA PRO A 161 -8.17 6.49 20.71
C PRO A 161 -7.01 7.40 21.15
N ASN A 162 -7.07 7.84 22.40
CA ASN A 162 -5.92 8.38 23.11
C ASN A 162 -4.97 7.22 23.47
N TYR A 163 -3.70 7.33 23.13
CA TYR A 163 -2.73 6.28 23.42
C TYR A 163 -2.51 6.05 24.93
N ALA A 164 -2.57 7.10 25.74
CA ALA A 164 -2.38 7.00 27.19
C ALA A 164 -3.38 6.05 27.86
N ASP A 165 -4.63 6.03 27.34
CA ASP A 165 -5.73 5.26 27.91
C ASP A 165 -5.80 3.82 27.38
N ARG A 166 -4.89 3.43 26.46
CA ARG A 166 -4.91 2.11 25.84
C ARG A 166 -3.85 1.19 26.43
N ASP A 167 -4.21 -0.07 26.60
CA ASP A 167 -3.23 -1.13 26.92
C ASP A 167 -2.54 -1.56 25.61
N ILE A 168 -1.45 -0.86 25.29
CA ILE A 168 -0.65 -1.09 24.10
C ILE A 168 0.80 -1.38 24.47
N THR A 169 1.45 -2.19 23.65
CA THR A 169 2.88 -2.50 23.71
C THR A 169 3.54 -2.16 22.38
N ILE A 170 4.86 -2.12 22.32
CA ILE A 170 5.60 -1.85 21.08
C ILE A 170 5.16 -2.82 19.96
N GLY A 171 5.04 -4.11 20.29
CA GLY A 171 4.62 -5.13 19.34
C GLY A 171 3.17 -4.95 18.90
N SER A 172 2.24 -4.62 19.80
CA SER A 172 0.83 -4.40 19.41
C SER A 172 0.65 -3.18 18.52
N ILE A 173 1.44 -2.12 18.73
CA ILE A 173 1.46 -0.95 17.85
C ILE A 173 2.01 -1.36 16.46
N HIS A 174 3.12 -2.08 16.41
CA HIS A 174 3.70 -2.59 15.17
C HIS A 174 2.71 -3.48 14.41
N TYR A 175 2.01 -4.37 15.11
CA TYR A 175 1.00 -5.26 14.52
C TYR A 175 -0.14 -4.47 13.87
N VAL A 176 -0.64 -3.44 14.56
CA VAL A 176 -1.70 -2.57 14.01
C VAL A 176 -1.19 -1.76 12.81
N LEU A 177 0.04 -1.26 12.84
CA LEU A 177 0.64 -0.59 11.68
C LEU A 177 0.77 -1.53 10.48
N THR A 178 1.06 -2.81 10.73
CA THR A 178 1.23 -3.80 9.67
C THR A 178 -0.09 -4.27 9.08
N ASN A 179 -1.06 -4.59 9.93
CA ASN A 179 -2.31 -5.24 9.48
C ASN A 179 -3.52 -4.30 9.43
N GLY A 180 -3.40 -3.12 10.03
CA GLY A 180 -4.54 -2.23 10.26
C GLY A 180 -5.38 -2.67 11.47
N ARG A 181 -6.36 -1.85 11.86
CA ARG A 181 -7.36 -2.18 12.88
C ARG A 181 -8.62 -1.35 12.70
N ASN A 182 -9.77 -1.99 12.61
CA ASN A 182 -11.06 -1.34 12.37
C ASN A 182 -11.00 -0.45 11.11
N ALA A 183 -11.21 0.85 11.27
CA ALA A 183 -11.14 1.81 10.16
C ALA A 183 -9.71 2.31 9.85
N MET A 184 -8.73 2.00 10.70
CA MET A 184 -7.33 2.29 10.41
C MET A 184 -6.78 1.24 9.44
N GLY A 185 -6.43 1.67 8.22
CA GLY A 185 -5.82 0.78 7.22
C GLY A 185 -4.40 0.35 7.57
N SER A 186 -3.91 -0.68 6.88
CA SER A 186 -2.51 -1.11 6.96
C SER A 186 -1.56 -0.04 6.39
N TYR A 187 -0.45 0.18 7.05
CA TYR A 187 0.66 1.03 6.60
C TYR A 187 1.85 0.22 6.04
N ALA A 188 1.68 -1.09 5.85
CA ALA A 188 2.75 -1.95 5.33
C ALA A 188 3.20 -1.57 3.90
N GLY A 189 2.29 -1.02 3.10
CA GLY A 189 2.63 -0.54 1.75
C GLY A 189 3.32 0.82 1.71
N GLN A 190 3.28 1.60 2.80
CA GLN A 190 3.80 2.97 2.86
C GLN A 190 5.06 3.07 3.71
N LEU A 191 5.18 2.24 4.74
CA LEU A 191 6.30 2.20 5.67
C LEU A 191 7.00 0.84 5.58
N ASN A 192 8.31 0.85 5.41
CA ASN A 192 9.09 -0.38 5.53
C ASN A 192 9.05 -0.95 6.96
N VAL A 193 9.47 -2.20 7.14
CA VAL A 193 9.42 -2.90 8.44
C VAL A 193 10.14 -2.12 9.53
N GLY A 194 11.35 -1.64 9.26
CA GLY A 194 12.14 -0.87 10.24
C GLY A 194 11.46 0.45 10.63
N ASP A 195 10.87 1.15 9.66
CA ASP A 195 10.16 2.40 9.94
C ASP A 195 8.87 2.17 10.73
N ARG A 196 8.15 1.05 10.51
CA ARG A 196 7.02 0.68 11.38
C ARG A 196 7.45 0.44 12.83
N TRP A 197 8.58 -0.23 13.04
CA TRP A 197 9.15 -0.40 14.38
C TRP A 197 9.60 0.92 15.01
N ARG A 198 10.14 1.86 14.21
CA ARG A 198 10.51 3.21 14.69
C ARG A 198 9.30 4.01 15.14
N VAL A 199 8.21 3.95 14.37
CA VAL A 199 6.94 4.59 14.77
C VAL A 199 6.38 3.95 16.04
N ALA A 200 6.38 2.60 16.13
CA ALA A 200 5.89 1.89 17.30
C ALA A 200 6.72 2.26 18.56
N LEU A 201 8.04 2.32 18.41
CA LEU A 201 8.95 2.71 19.47
C LEU A 201 8.72 4.15 19.94
N TYR A 202 8.54 5.09 18.98
CA TYR A 202 8.24 6.49 19.29
C TYR A 202 6.90 6.64 20.02
N VAL A 203 5.84 6.04 19.51
CA VAL A 203 4.50 6.12 20.12
C VAL A 203 4.51 5.56 21.55
N TYR A 204 5.15 4.41 21.75
CA TYR A 204 5.23 3.79 23.07
C TYR A 204 6.02 4.65 24.04
N ASN A 205 7.22 5.09 23.67
CA ASN A 205 8.09 5.87 24.59
C ASN A 205 7.53 7.27 24.87
N THR A 206 6.84 7.89 23.91
CA THR A 206 6.37 9.26 24.07
C THR A 206 5.02 9.34 24.78
N PHE A 207 4.10 8.42 24.47
CA PHE A 207 2.72 8.56 24.93
C PHE A 207 2.30 7.52 25.97
N LYS A 208 3.05 6.41 26.12
CA LYS A 208 2.67 5.32 27.03
C LYS A 208 3.65 5.07 28.15
N ALA A 209 4.95 5.07 27.90
CA ALA A 209 5.93 4.86 28.97
C ALA A 209 5.90 6.03 29.93
N PRO A 210 5.88 5.80 31.26
CA PRO A 210 6.08 6.87 32.22
C PRO A 210 7.46 7.49 31.97
N THR A 211 7.49 8.77 31.81
CA THR A 211 8.63 9.62 31.41
C THR A 211 9.86 9.37 32.30
N ALA A 212 10.65 8.36 32.00
CA ALA A 212 11.96 8.16 32.64
C ALA A 212 13.12 8.74 31.82
N THR A 213 12.82 9.22 30.60
CA THR A 213 13.82 9.95 29.78
C THR A 213 13.05 10.93 28.87
N ALA A 214 12.90 12.16 29.34
CA ALA A 214 12.46 13.24 28.48
C ALA A 214 13.49 13.35 27.33
N ALA A 215 13.03 13.17 26.09
CA ALA A 215 13.80 13.53 24.92
C ALA A 215 14.14 15.03 25.02
N PRO A 216 15.38 15.46 24.75
CA PRO A 216 15.74 16.85 24.78
C PRO A 216 14.83 17.65 23.81
N ASP A 217 14.38 18.78 24.30
CA ASP A 217 13.46 19.70 23.64
C ASP A 217 13.76 19.90 22.14
N ALA A 218 12.77 19.58 21.30
CA ALA A 218 12.82 19.80 19.86
C ALA A 218 12.91 21.30 19.45
N ALA A 219 13.00 22.19 20.42
CA ALA A 219 13.18 23.64 20.21
C ALA A 219 14.62 24.02 19.83
N ALA A 220 15.60 23.15 20.08
CA ALA A 220 17.02 23.47 19.81
C ALA A 220 17.49 23.14 18.39
N LEU A 221 16.71 22.38 17.59
CA LEU A 221 17.09 21.99 16.23
C LEU A 221 16.51 22.87 15.11
N ALA A 222 15.67 23.85 15.46
CA ALA A 222 15.06 24.75 14.47
C ALA A 222 15.91 26.02 14.17
N THR A 223 17.09 26.18 14.81
CA THR A 223 17.87 27.44 14.72
C THR A 223 19.15 27.33 13.89
N THR A 224 19.43 26.19 13.25
CA THR A 224 20.67 26.03 12.47
C THR A 224 20.47 25.89 10.95
N GLU A 225 19.26 26.14 10.44
CA GLU A 225 19.00 26.12 8.99
C GLU A 225 18.67 27.49 8.41
N LYS A 226 19.48 28.49 8.74
CA LYS A 226 19.53 29.76 8.02
C LYS A 226 20.96 30.26 7.97
N THR A 227 21.74 29.73 7.05
CA THR A 227 22.80 30.46 6.31
C THR A 227 23.52 29.48 5.36
N SER A 228 22.95 29.29 4.20
CA SER A 228 23.73 28.89 3.02
C SER A 228 23.27 29.81 1.87
N THR A 229 23.90 30.95 1.80
CA THR A 229 23.88 31.83 0.64
C THR A 229 24.63 31.14 -0.51
N ALA A 230 23.93 30.84 -1.59
CA ALA A 230 24.54 30.43 -2.85
C ALA A 230 25.36 31.57 -3.44
N PRO A 231 26.58 31.31 -3.97
CA PRO A 231 27.31 32.31 -4.73
C PRO A 231 26.69 32.50 -6.12
N ALA A 232 26.53 33.77 -6.49
CA ALA A 232 26.02 34.21 -7.79
C ALA A 232 26.91 33.71 -8.96
N ALA A 233 26.25 33.26 -10.01
CA ALA A 233 26.87 32.94 -11.28
C ALA A 233 27.46 34.19 -11.92
N ALA A 234 28.74 34.15 -12.22
CA ALA A 234 29.44 35.17 -12.99
C ALA A 234 29.07 35.02 -14.47
N GLU A 235 28.64 36.11 -15.08
CA GLU A 235 28.40 36.27 -16.51
C GLU A 235 29.72 36.10 -17.29
N ALA A 236 29.74 35.14 -18.21
CA ALA A 236 30.79 35.07 -19.24
C ALA A 236 30.40 35.93 -20.45
N LYS A 237 31.10 37.03 -20.62
CA LYS A 237 31.03 37.84 -21.85
C LYS A 237 31.70 37.12 -23.01
N THR A 238 30.93 36.86 -24.04
CA THR A 238 31.42 36.49 -25.37
C THR A 238 32.07 37.69 -26.03
N ASN A 239 33.32 37.54 -26.46
CA ASN A 239 33.91 38.39 -27.48
C ASN A 239 34.16 37.59 -28.75
N ALA A 240 33.51 38.04 -29.81
CA ALA A 240 33.72 37.62 -31.17
C ALA A 240 35.04 38.16 -31.72
N LYS A 241 35.75 37.30 -32.44
CA LYS A 241 36.45 37.69 -33.65
C LYS A 241 36.61 36.46 -34.57
#